data_f606a8f3a79e7916999bb11e9ad78629
#
_entry.id   f606a8f3a79e7916999bb11e9ad78629
#
_cell.length_a   1.000
_cell.length_b   1.000
_cell.length_c   1.000
_cell.angle_alpha   90.00
_cell.angle_beta   90.00
_cell.angle_gamma   90.00
#
_symmetry.space_group_name_H-M   'P 1'
#
loop_
_entity.id
_entity.type
_entity.pdbx_description
1 polymer ?
#
loop_
_entity_poly.entity_id
_entity_poly.type
_entity_poly.pdbx_seq_one_letter_code
_entity_poly.pdbx_strand_id
1 'polypeptide(L)'
;MKGATIILAPEVDAAILRLIDHVDPSDIPNVLRFLDGIHQRMARTLSAFPEADVAFQGSVRFLALEGYTYLYEYHGDLNEVHVLDLMMPGQNWR
;
A
#
# COMPACT_ATOMS: atom_id res chain seq x y z
N MET A 1 1.23 12.06 -20.68
CA MET A 1 0.97 10.62 -20.56
C MET A 1 0.21 10.32 -19.27
N LYS A 2 -0.83 9.52 -19.35
CA LYS A 2 -1.70 9.27 -18.20
C LYS A 2 -1.06 8.21 -17.30
N GLY A 3 -1.00 8.48 -15.99
CA GLY A 3 -0.51 7.52 -15.03
C GLY A 3 -1.46 6.34 -14.81
N ALA A 4 -0.98 5.30 -14.15
CA ALA A 4 -1.80 4.14 -13.82
C ALA A 4 -2.83 4.50 -12.75
N THR A 5 -4.00 3.89 -12.82
CA THR A 5 -5.05 4.03 -11.83
C THR A 5 -4.74 3.13 -10.64
N ILE A 6 -4.86 3.66 -9.42
CA ILE A 6 -4.61 2.90 -8.20
C ILE A 6 -5.93 2.39 -7.64
N ILE A 7 -6.03 1.07 -7.47
CA ILE A 7 -7.22 0.41 -6.94
C ILE A 7 -6.82 -0.32 -5.65
N LEU A 8 -7.49 -0.03 -4.54
CA LEU A 8 -7.19 -0.62 -3.24
C LEU A 8 -8.15 -1.78 -2.95
N ALA A 9 -7.58 -2.94 -2.62
CA ALA A 9 -8.38 -4.08 -2.18
C ALA A 9 -8.91 -3.85 -0.76
N PRO A 10 -10.02 -4.50 -0.38
CA PRO A 10 -10.58 -4.38 0.96
C PRO A 10 -9.60 -4.77 2.07
N GLU A 11 -8.64 -5.65 1.77
CA GLU A 11 -7.62 -6.08 2.73
C GLU A 11 -6.76 -4.92 3.23
N VAL A 12 -6.57 -3.88 2.40
CA VAL A 12 -5.81 -2.69 2.81
C VAL A 12 -6.56 -1.95 3.92
N ASP A 13 -7.86 -1.74 3.76
CA ASP A 13 -8.68 -1.11 4.80
C ASP A 13 -8.75 -1.96 6.05
N ALA A 14 -8.87 -3.29 5.89
CA ALA A 14 -8.90 -4.22 7.03
C ALA A 14 -7.58 -4.14 7.82
N ALA A 15 -6.45 -4.03 7.13
CA ALA A 15 -5.15 -3.90 7.79
C ALA A 15 -5.07 -2.61 8.62
N ILE A 16 -5.58 -1.51 8.08
CA ILE A 16 -5.60 -0.23 8.79
C ILE A 16 -6.50 -0.30 10.03
N LEU A 17 -7.67 -0.92 9.91
CA LEU A 17 -8.58 -1.09 11.04
C LEU A 17 -7.95 -1.93 12.15
N ARG A 18 -7.22 -3.00 11.80
CA ARG A 18 -6.51 -3.81 12.79
C ARG A 18 -5.43 -2.99 13.51
N LEU A 19 -4.71 -2.14 12.78
CA LEU A 19 -3.72 -1.26 13.39
C LEU A 19 -4.38 -0.31 14.40
N ILE A 20 -5.48 0.31 14.00
CA ILE A 20 -6.18 1.29 14.85
C ILE A 20 -6.68 0.65 16.15
N ASP A 21 -7.06 -0.63 16.11
CA ASP A 21 -7.51 -1.35 17.30
C ASP A 21 -6.43 -1.44 18.38
N HIS A 22 -5.16 -1.29 18.01
CA HIS A 22 -4.03 -1.35 18.93
C HIS A 22 -3.45 0.03 19.27
N VAL A 23 -4.07 1.09 18.79
CA VAL A 23 -3.59 2.46 18.98
C VAL A 23 -4.42 3.13 20.07
N ASP A 24 -3.77 3.90 20.94
CA ASP A 24 -4.46 4.72 21.93
C ASP A 24 -5.40 5.67 21.19
N PRO A 25 -6.67 5.80 21.63
CA PRO A 25 -7.63 6.67 20.92
C PRO A 25 -7.15 8.10 20.73
N SER A 26 -6.35 8.63 21.65
CA SER A 26 -5.80 9.98 21.50
C SER A 26 -4.80 10.12 20.37
N ASP A 27 -4.19 9.01 19.94
CA ASP A 27 -3.19 8.99 18.87
C ASP A 27 -3.78 8.66 17.49
N ILE A 28 -5.04 8.21 17.45
CA ILE A 28 -5.64 7.77 16.18
C ILE A 28 -5.58 8.85 15.09
N PRO A 29 -5.92 10.13 15.38
CA PRO A 29 -5.84 11.15 14.33
C PRO A 29 -4.44 11.32 13.75
N ASN A 30 -3.40 11.21 14.57
CA ASN A 30 -2.02 11.31 14.11
C ASN A 30 -1.62 10.11 13.25
N VAL A 31 -2.04 8.90 13.65
CA VAL A 31 -1.77 7.68 12.90
C VAL A 31 -2.46 7.74 11.53
N LEU A 32 -3.72 8.17 11.49
CA LEU A 32 -4.45 8.29 10.22
C LEU A 32 -3.80 9.30 9.29
N ARG A 33 -3.33 10.43 9.84
CA ARG A 33 -2.66 11.45 9.04
C ARG A 33 -1.35 10.92 8.46
N PHE A 34 -0.59 10.17 9.26
CA PHE A 34 0.66 9.55 8.82
C PHE A 34 0.40 8.54 7.71
N LEU A 35 -0.60 7.66 7.88
CA LEU A 35 -0.96 6.66 6.88
C LEU A 35 -1.46 7.30 5.60
N ASP A 36 -2.23 8.39 5.71
CA ASP A 36 -2.68 9.12 4.53
C ASP A 36 -1.50 9.66 3.72
N GLY A 37 -0.48 10.18 4.40
CA GLY A 37 0.74 10.64 3.74
C GLY A 37 1.47 9.54 3.01
N ILE A 38 1.59 8.36 3.64
CA ILE A 38 2.21 7.19 3.01
C ILE A 38 1.39 6.74 1.80
N HIS A 39 0.07 6.70 1.94
CA HIS A 39 -0.82 6.30 0.83
C HIS A 39 -0.68 7.23 -0.36
N GLN A 40 -0.56 8.54 -0.12
CA GLN A 40 -0.37 9.49 -1.21
C GLN A 40 0.97 9.28 -1.90
N ARG A 41 2.03 8.99 -1.15
CA ARG A 41 3.34 8.68 -1.73
C ARG A 41 3.28 7.39 -2.55
N MET A 42 2.63 6.36 -2.02
CA MET A 42 2.43 5.10 -2.73
C MET A 42 1.70 5.35 -4.04
N ALA A 43 0.58 6.08 -4.00
CA ALA A 43 -0.23 6.32 -5.19
C ALA A 43 0.56 7.09 -6.26
N ARG A 44 1.32 8.12 -5.86
CA ARG A 44 2.15 8.87 -6.81
C ARG A 44 3.23 7.99 -7.44
N THR A 45 3.91 7.21 -6.60
CA THR A 45 5.01 6.35 -7.06
C THR A 45 4.51 5.29 -8.01
N LEU A 46 3.45 4.57 -7.65
CA LEU A 46 2.96 3.46 -8.47
C LEU A 46 2.18 3.94 -9.69
N SER A 47 1.58 5.13 -9.64
CA SER A 47 0.94 5.70 -10.82
C SER A 47 1.97 6.06 -11.88
N ALA A 48 3.13 6.60 -11.46
CA ALA A 48 4.19 7.00 -12.38
C ALA A 48 5.08 5.83 -12.80
N PHE A 49 5.36 4.91 -11.87
CA PHE A 49 6.31 3.81 -12.09
C PHE A 49 5.75 2.48 -11.57
N PRO A 50 4.72 1.94 -12.21
CA PRO A 50 4.03 0.75 -11.68
C PRO A 50 4.87 -0.52 -11.68
N GLU A 51 5.98 -0.56 -12.42
CA GLU A 51 6.84 -1.74 -12.53
C GLU A 51 8.23 -1.53 -11.94
N ALA A 52 8.46 -0.41 -11.25
CA ALA A 52 9.80 -0.06 -10.77
C ALA A 52 10.23 -0.83 -9.52
N ASP A 53 9.30 -1.38 -8.78
CA ASP A 53 9.60 -2.00 -7.49
C ASP A 53 9.88 -3.49 -7.59
N VAL A 54 10.32 -4.05 -6.47
CA VAL A 54 10.87 -5.41 -6.41
C VAL A 54 9.76 -6.44 -6.54
N ALA A 55 10.00 -7.45 -7.39
CA ALA A 55 9.10 -8.59 -7.51
C ALA A 55 9.13 -9.39 -6.19
N PHE A 56 7.94 -9.75 -5.70
CA PHE A 56 7.79 -10.52 -4.49
C PHE A 56 7.57 -12.00 -4.81
N GLN A 57 6.50 -12.29 -5.55
CA GLN A 57 6.14 -13.66 -5.89
C GLN A 57 5.24 -13.63 -7.14
N GLY A 58 5.65 -14.30 -8.20
CA GLY A 58 4.91 -14.29 -9.46
C GLY A 58 4.74 -12.88 -9.99
N SER A 59 3.50 -12.47 -10.21
CA SER A 59 3.17 -11.11 -10.68
C SER A 59 3.07 -10.09 -9.55
N VAL A 60 3.15 -10.54 -8.29
CA VAL A 60 3.03 -9.65 -7.14
C VAL A 60 4.35 -8.94 -6.88
N ARG A 61 4.29 -7.64 -6.64
CA ARG A 61 5.43 -6.80 -6.30
C ARG A 61 5.19 -6.16 -4.94
N PHE A 62 6.22 -5.58 -4.35
CA PHE A 62 6.05 -4.84 -3.10
C PHE A 62 6.75 -3.48 -3.16
N LEU A 63 6.16 -2.53 -2.44
CA LEU A 63 6.72 -1.20 -2.22
C LEU A 63 6.75 -0.94 -0.72
N ALA A 64 7.94 -0.67 -0.17
CA ALA A 64 8.09 -0.38 1.25
C ALA A 64 8.26 1.13 1.45
N LEU A 65 7.44 1.71 2.35
CA LEU A 65 7.49 3.12 2.73
C LEU A 65 7.41 3.23 4.25
N GLU A 66 8.45 3.79 4.86
CA GLU A 66 8.50 4.00 6.32
C GLU A 66 8.22 2.70 7.11
N GLY A 67 8.71 1.56 6.61
CA GLY A 67 8.50 0.27 7.25
C GLY A 67 7.18 -0.40 6.92
N TYR A 68 6.26 0.28 6.25
CA TYR A 68 4.99 -0.29 5.78
C TYR A 68 5.20 -0.83 4.38
N THR A 69 4.67 -2.02 4.11
CA THR A 69 4.87 -2.69 2.82
C THR A 69 3.54 -2.89 2.11
N TYR A 70 3.42 -2.33 0.91
CA TYR A 70 2.27 -2.54 0.04
C TYR A 70 2.56 -3.67 -0.92
N LEU A 71 1.69 -4.66 -0.95
CA LEU A 71 1.73 -5.72 -1.97
C LEU A 71 0.78 -5.33 -3.10
N TYR A 72 1.26 -5.40 -4.33
CA TYR A 72 0.46 -4.95 -5.47
C TYR A 72 0.76 -5.75 -6.73
N GLU A 73 -0.17 -5.67 -7.68
CA GLU A 73 0.02 -6.17 -9.04
C GLU A 73 -0.27 -5.07 -10.03
N TYR A 74 0.52 -5.01 -11.08
CA TYR A 74 0.25 -4.08 -12.19
C TYR A 74 -0.41 -4.84 -13.33
N HIS A 75 -1.57 -4.36 -13.75
CA HIS A 75 -2.33 -4.90 -14.88
C HIS A 75 -2.15 -3.94 -16.06
N GLY A 76 -1.12 -4.22 -16.88
CA GLY A 76 -0.71 -3.31 -17.95
C GLY A 76 -1.75 -3.11 -19.04
N ASP A 77 -2.56 -4.13 -19.30
CA ASP A 77 -3.63 -4.06 -20.29
C ASP A 77 -4.72 -3.05 -19.90
N LEU A 78 -4.93 -2.85 -18.60
CA LEU A 78 -5.91 -1.91 -18.06
C LEU A 78 -5.24 -0.63 -17.55
N ASN A 79 -3.91 -0.60 -17.51
CA ASN A 79 -3.14 0.46 -16.87
C ASN A 79 -3.62 0.72 -15.44
N GLU A 80 -3.76 -0.36 -14.67
CA GLU A 80 -4.22 -0.33 -13.28
C GLU A 80 -3.22 -1.00 -12.36
N VAL A 81 -3.01 -0.40 -11.18
CA VAL A 81 -2.27 -1.00 -10.08
C VAL A 81 -3.29 -1.46 -9.05
N HIS A 82 -3.31 -2.75 -8.79
CA HIS A 82 -4.19 -3.35 -7.78
C HIS A 82 -3.38 -3.56 -6.51
N VAL A 83 -3.60 -2.74 -5.49
CA VAL A 83 -2.94 -2.88 -4.19
C VAL A 83 -3.69 -3.94 -3.40
N LEU A 84 -3.03 -5.07 -3.14
CA LEU A 84 -3.66 -6.28 -2.61
C LEU A 84 -3.69 -6.30 -1.09
N ASP A 85 -2.66 -5.78 -0.45
CA ASP A 85 -2.56 -5.83 1.01
C ASP A 85 -1.57 -4.79 1.51
N LEU A 86 -1.61 -4.52 2.81
CA LEU A 86 -0.70 -3.62 3.50
C LEU A 86 -0.15 -4.34 4.73
N MET A 87 1.17 -4.49 4.77
CA MET A 87 1.86 -5.12 5.89
C MET A 87 2.43 -4.06 6.81
N MET A 88 2.21 -4.22 8.11
CA MET A 88 2.69 -3.29 9.13
C MET A 88 4.16 -3.55 9.47
N PRO A 89 4.88 -2.54 10.01
CA PRO A 89 6.27 -2.75 10.45
C PRO A 89 6.36 -3.89 11.47
N GLY A 90 7.38 -4.74 11.33
CA GLY A 90 7.59 -5.87 12.22
C GLY A 90 6.74 -7.09 11.94
N GLN A 91 5.81 -7.00 11.02
CA GLN A 91 4.94 -8.13 10.66
C GLN A 91 5.71 -9.12 9.78
N ASN A 92 5.63 -10.40 10.14
CA ASN A 92 6.23 -11.45 9.33
C ASN A 92 5.24 -11.89 8.25
N TRP A 93 5.59 -11.57 7.00
CA TRP A 93 4.72 -11.83 5.86
C TRP A 93 5.28 -12.87 4.87
N ARG A 94 6.23 -13.65 5.33
CA ARG A 94 6.79 -14.75 4.53
C ARG A 94 6.16 -16.08 4.89
#